data_b56ce3279f847aceec476adc7b8ca422
#
_entry.id   b56ce3279f847aceec476adc7b8ca422
#
_cell.length_a   1.000
_cell.length_b   1.000
_cell.length_c   1.000
_cell.angle_alpha   90.00
_cell.angle_beta   90.00
_cell.angle_gamma   90.00
#
_symmetry.space_group_name_H-M   'P 1'
#
loop_
_entity.id
_entity.type
_entity.pdbx_description
1 polymer ?
#
loop_
_entity_poly.entity_id
_entity_poly.type
_entity_poly.pdbx_seq_one_letter_code
_entity_poly.pdbx_strand_id
1 'polypeptide(L)'
;MNIDKLAIIAVTERGRDLAITLTKKIPATIFVPEKHQNEDTLALTPNFGTAMREIFTQYQALICIMATGIAVRTLAPVIRDKLSDPAVLVMDEYGQFIISLLSGHVGGANELTEQIAEFTGGVSVITTATDCSNVAAIDNIAKEINGYLPEFKTTTKRINVLLAAGKEVSLRVDEPLDIDTRGFTNKEVSPQIYISTKNNLPTTGVERIQLIPKQFVLGVGCKKGISLDIIDTAFTHFCEQENIHPRAFQEIHSITLKAGEAAILHLAKKWGIEFIVHPAEELQTVAEKYPTSAFVQKTVQVGNVALSSADIGSNGNVITSRFAENGVTFAAGKLTKNNEVAK
;
A
#
# COMPACT_ATOMS: atom_id res chain seq x y z
N MET A 1 -4.82 1.49 11.22
CA MET A 1 -4.76 0.48 10.12
C MET A 1 -6.18 0.14 9.71
N ASN A 2 -6.50 0.23 8.41
CA ASN A 2 -7.83 -0.19 7.93
C ASN A 2 -7.75 -1.70 7.61
N ILE A 3 -8.24 -2.56 8.49
CA ILE A 3 -8.32 -4.01 8.28
C ILE A 3 -9.77 -4.31 7.87
N ASP A 4 -9.98 -4.48 6.57
CA ASP A 4 -11.33 -4.72 6.03
C ASP A 4 -11.86 -6.14 6.35
N LYS A 5 -10.97 -7.08 6.67
CA LYS A 5 -11.32 -8.48 6.98
C LYS A 5 -10.50 -8.99 8.17
N LEU A 6 -11.08 -8.88 9.35
CA LEU A 6 -10.53 -9.43 10.60
C LEU A 6 -11.30 -10.68 11.03
N ALA A 7 -10.60 -11.75 11.39
CA ALA A 7 -11.17 -12.94 12.01
C ALA A 7 -10.72 -13.08 13.46
N ILE A 8 -11.63 -13.45 14.36
CA ILE A 8 -11.30 -13.85 15.72
C ILE A 8 -11.62 -15.32 15.86
N ILE A 9 -10.66 -16.13 16.28
CA ILE A 9 -10.79 -17.57 16.43
C ILE A 9 -10.65 -17.92 17.92
N ALA A 10 -11.70 -18.41 18.57
CA ALA A 10 -11.68 -18.79 19.96
C ALA A 10 -12.00 -20.28 20.13
N VAL A 11 -11.30 -20.99 21.03
CA VAL A 11 -11.46 -22.44 21.23
C VAL A 11 -12.18 -22.81 22.52
N THR A 12 -12.46 -21.81 23.36
CA THR A 12 -13.17 -21.98 24.63
C THR A 12 -14.39 -21.05 24.70
N GLU A 13 -15.32 -21.33 25.60
CA GLU A 13 -16.49 -20.47 25.84
C GLU A 13 -16.08 -19.08 26.33
N ARG A 14 -15.14 -18.99 27.26
CA ARG A 14 -14.61 -17.70 27.73
C ARG A 14 -13.95 -16.91 26.61
N GLY A 15 -13.16 -17.58 25.78
CA GLY A 15 -12.53 -16.94 24.62
C GLY A 15 -13.57 -16.42 23.62
N ARG A 16 -14.68 -17.13 23.40
CA ARG A 16 -15.82 -16.65 22.61
C ARG A 16 -16.40 -15.36 23.20
N ASP A 17 -16.66 -15.33 24.50
CA ASP A 17 -17.25 -14.17 25.16
C ASP A 17 -16.31 -12.95 25.12
N LEU A 18 -15.02 -13.17 25.25
CA LEU A 18 -14.00 -12.15 25.01
C LEU A 18 -14.02 -11.66 23.55
N ALA A 19 -14.11 -12.58 22.57
CA ALA A 19 -14.21 -12.23 21.15
C ALA A 19 -15.43 -11.34 20.87
N ILE A 20 -16.61 -11.66 21.42
CA ILE A 20 -17.82 -10.86 21.30
C ILE A 20 -17.61 -9.47 21.93
N THR A 21 -16.87 -9.38 23.02
CA THR A 21 -16.56 -8.09 23.65
C THR A 21 -15.66 -7.24 22.76
N LEU A 22 -14.65 -7.83 22.12
CA LEU A 22 -13.75 -7.15 21.18
C LEU A 22 -14.47 -6.63 19.94
N THR A 23 -15.46 -7.36 19.41
CA THR A 23 -16.21 -6.92 18.21
C THR A 23 -17.03 -5.64 18.43
N LYS A 24 -17.29 -5.26 19.67
CA LYS A 24 -17.92 -3.95 20.01
C LYS A 24 -16.99 -2.77 19.76
N LYS A 25 -15.68 -3.02 19.63
CA LYS A 25 -14.65 -2.01 19.38
C LYS A 25 -14.05 -2.11 17.98
N ILE A 26 -13.93 -3.32 17.46
CA ILE A 26 -13.30 -3.61 16.18
C ILE A 26 -14.20 -4.60 15.41
N PRO A 27 -14.72 -4.25 14.22
CA PRO A 27 -15.51 -5.17 13.42
C PRO A 27 -14.71 -6.43 13.04
N ALA A 28 -15.23 -7.60 13.37
CA ALA A 28 -14.59 -8.88 13.05
C ALA A 28 -15.62 -10.02 12.92
N THR A 29 -15.24 -11.06 12.19
CA THR A 29 -15.98 -12.33 12.13
C THR A 29 -15.46 -13.29 13.20
N ILE A 30 -16.33 -13.83 14.05
CA ILE A 30 -15.93 -14.74 15.13
C ILE A 30 -16.14 -16.19 14.70
N PHE A 31 -15.12 -17.02 14.88
CA PHE A 31 -15.13 -18.46 14.61
C PHE A 31 -14.86 -19.26 15.90
N VAL A 32 -15.69 -20.26 16.15
CA VAL A 32 -15.60 -21.12 17.35
C VAL A 32 -15.87 -22.59 16.99
N PRO A 33 -15.44 -23.56 17.82
CA PRO A 33 -15.94 -24.93 17.70
C PRO A 33 -17.46 -24.99 17.79
N GLU A 34 -18.10 -25.89 17.05
CA GLU A 34 -19.57 -26.03 16.97
C GLU A 34 -20.24 -26.06 18.36
N LYS A 35 -19.64 -26.76 19.33
CA LYS A 35 -20.15 -26.84 20.71
C LYS A 35 -20.18 -25.49 21.48
N HIS A 36 -19.50 -24.47 21.00
CA HIS A 36 -19.46 -23.13 21.59
C HIS A 36 -20.13 -22.08 20.71
N GLN A 37 -20.75 -22.48 19.59
CA GLN A 37 -21.43 -21.59 18.66
C GLN A 37 -22.68 -20.97 19.30
N ASN A 38 -22.94 -19.72 18.91
CA ASN A 38 -24.18 -18.99 19.20
C ASN A 38 -24.57 -18.13 17.97
N GLU A 39 -25.56 -17.25 18.12
CA GLU A 39 -26.06 -16.39 17.02
C GLU A 39 -25.04 -15.41 16.45
N ASP A 40 -24.02 -15.00 17.24
CA ASP A 40 -22.99 -14.04 16.87
C ASP A 40 -21.73 -14.69 16.26
N THR A 41 -21.71 -16.03 16.14
CA THR A 41 -20.47 -16.77 15.81
C THR A 41 -20.67 -17.81 14.72
N LEU A 42 -19.61 -18.12 13.98
CA LEU A 42 -19.58 -19.16 12.96
C LEU A 42 -18.83 -20.41 13.47
N ALA A 43 -19.28 -21.57 13.03
CA ALA A 43 -18.61 -22.84 13.38
C ALA A 43 -17.31 -23.05 12.58
N LEU A 44 -16.29 -23.60 13.24
CA LEU A 44 -15.06 -24.06 12.61
C LEU A 44 -15.29 -25.40 11.90
N THR A 45 -15.75 -25.37 10.66
CA THR A 45 -16.08 -26.55 9.84
C THR A 45 -15.10 -26.71 8.68
N PRO A 46 -14.85 -27.94 8.17
CA PRO A 46 -15.31 -29.24 8.65
C PRO A 46 -14.62 -29.75 9.93
N ASN A 47 -13.49 -29.14 10.29
CA ASN A 47 -12.74 -29.35 11.52
C ASN A 47 -11.86 -28.17 11.81
N PHE A 48 -11.41 -28.02 13.05
CA PHE A 48 -10.60 -26.92 13.53
C PHE A 48 -9.38 -26.60 12.64
N GLY A 49 -8.57 -27.62 12.32
CA GLY A 49 -7.33 -27.41 11.59
C GLY A 49 -7.54 -26.95 10.14
N THR A 50 -8.54 -27.51 9.44
CA THR A 50 -8.88 -27.12 8.07
C THR A 50 -9.48 -25.72 8.06
N ALA A 51 -10.49 -25.46 8.89
CA ALA A 51 -11.13 -24.16 8.98
C ALA A 51 -10.13 -23.03 9.29
N MET A 52 -9.24 -23.24 10.26
CA MET A 52 -8.25 -22.23 10.64
C MET A 52 -7.26 -21.91 9.50
N ARG A 53 -6.85 -22.91 8.70
CA ARG A 53 -5.99 -22.69 7.53
C ARG A 53 -6.72 -21.97 6.38
N GLU A 54 -8.01 -22.26 6.17
CA GLU A 54 -8.84 -21.56 5.18
C GLU A 54 -9.03 -20.09 5.59
N ILE A 55 -9.36 -19.81 6.86
CA ILE A 55 -9.48 -18.48 7.42
C ILE A 55 -8.17 -17.69 7.22
N PHE A 56 -7.01 -18.31 7.48
CA PHE A 56 -5.70 -17.70 7.28
C PHE A 56 -5.48 -17.20 5.83
N THR A 57 -6.03 -17.88 4.82
CA THR A 57 -5.90 -17.47 3.42
C THR A 57 -6.93 -16.45 2.95
N GLN A 58 -8.03 -16.26 3.70
CA GLN A 58 -9.16 -15.43 3.30
C GLN A 58 -9.23 -14.10 4.03
N TYR A 59 -8.57 -13.98 5.19
CA TYR A 59 -8.60 -12.81 6.05
C TYR A 59 -7.26 -12.07 6.04
N GLN A 60 -7.30 -10.78 6.27
CA GLN A 60 -6.10 -9.92 6.34
C GLN A 60 -5.44 -9.98 7.72
N ALA A 61 -6.23 -10.25 8.77
CA ALA A 61 -5.73 -10.41 10.12
C ALA A 61 -6.52 -11.46 10.90
N LEU A 62 -5.82 -12.15 11.81
CA LEU A 62 -6.37 -13.17 12.71
C LEU A 62 -6.01 -12.85 14.16
N ILE A 63 -7.00 -12.87 15.04
CA ILE A 63 -6.80 -12.91 16.50
C ILE A 63 -7.15 -14.31 16.99
N CYS A 64 -6.15 -15.05 17.47
CA CYS A 64 -6.28 -16.41 17.94
C CYS A 64 -6.37 -16.44 19.47
N ILE A 65 -7.56 -16.60 20.04
CA ILE A 65 -7.77 -16.73 21.49
C ILE A 65 -7.58 -18.21 21.87
N MET A 66 -6.33 -18.61 22.07
CA MET A 66 -5.91 -19.98 22.34
C MET A 66 -4.45 -20.04 22.77
N ALA A 67 -3.99 -21.21 23.21
CA ALA A 67 -2.56 -21.41 23.47
C ALA A 67 -1.72 -21.21 22.20
N THR A 68 -0.62 -20.46 22.30
CA THR A 68 0.29 -20.14 21.17
C THR A 68 0.74 -21.39 20.40
N GLY A 69 1.04 -22.49 21.10
CA GLY A 69 1.44 -23.73 20.46
C GLY A 69 0.34 -24.38 19.59
N ILE A 70 -0.94 -24.10 19.84
CA ILE A 70 -2.05 -24.57 18.99
C ILE A 70 -2.04 -23.77 17.68
N ALA A 71 -1.96 -22.44 17.78
CA ALA A 71 -1.91 -21.57 16.61
C ALA A 71 -0.71 -21.91 15.71
N VAL A 72 0.49 -22.01 16.28
CA VAL A 72 1.72 -22.33 15.53
C VAL A 72 1.60 -23.66 14.81
N ARG A 73 1.23 -24.76 15.49
CA ARG A 73 1.12 -26.08 14.85
C ARG A 73 0.04 -26.14 13.78
N THR A 74 -1.05 -25.41 13.94
CA THR A 74 -2.16 -25.43 12.98
C THR A 74 -1.82 -24.61 11.73
N LEU A 75 -1.15 -23.47 11.87
CA LEU A 75 -0.82 -22.57 10.78
C LEU A 75 0.49 -22.92 10.06
N ALA A 76 1.41 -23.63 10.69
CA ALA A 76 2.70 -23.99 10.11
C ALA A 76 2.65 -24.50 8.65
N PRO A 77 1.67 -25.33 8.23
CA PRO A 77 1.60 -25.81 6.86
C PRO A 77 1.26 -24.75 5.81
N VAL A 78 0.70 -23.60 6.21
CA VAL A 78 0.22 -22.54 5.29
C VAL A 78 1.01 -21.26 5.39
N ILE A 79 1.89 -21.09 6.38
CA ILE A 79 2.80 -19.95 6.50
C ILE A 79 3.79 -19.95 5.33
N ARG A 80 3.95 -18.83 4.64
CA ARG A 80 4.80 -18.67 3.46
C ARG A 80 5.80 -17.53 3.56
N ASP A 81 5.29 -16.31 3.70
CA ASP A 81 6.11 -15.10 3.60
C ASP A 81 5.51 -13.93 4.39
N LYS A 82 6.34 -13.27 5.19
CA LYS A 82 5.93 -12.13 6.03
C LYS A 82 5.30 -10.95 5.27
N LEU A 83 5.45 -10.87 3.95
CA LEU A 83 4.88 -9.82 3.10
C LEU A 83 3.52 -10.19 2.51
N SER A 84 3.18 -11.48 2.49
CA SER A 84 1.93 -11.99 1.92
C SER A 84 1.01 -12.65 2.96
N ASP A 85 1.58 -13.12 4.05
CA ASP A 85 0.81 -13.77 5.11
C ASP A 85 0.05 -12.73 5.94
N PRO A 86 -1.15 -13.02 6.41
CA PRO A 86 -1.93 -12.10 7.22
C PRO A 86 -1.25 -11.78 8.55
N ALA A 87 -1.66 -10.68 9.18
CA ALA A 87 -1.33 -10.41 10.56
C ALA A 87 -1.90 -11.51 11.48
N VAL A 88 -1.11 -12.09 12.36
CA VAL A 88 -1.60 -13.08 13.33
C VAL A 88 -1.20 -12.67 14.75
N LEU A 89 -2.20 -12.50 15.60
CA LEU A 89 -2.06 -12.33 17.02
C LEU A 89 -2.50 -13.60 17.75
N VAL A 90 -1.86 -13.90 18.86
CA VAL A 90 -2.32 -14.92 19.80
C VAL A 90 -2.51 -14.27 21.15
N MET A 91 -3.62 -14.58 21.82
CA MET A 91 -3.88 -14.09 23.16
C MET A 91 -4.52 -15.17 24.04
N ASP A 92 -4.37 -15.05 25.32
CA ASP A 92 -5.05 -15.88 26.29
C ASP A 92 -6.54 -15.50 26.43
N GLU A 93 -7.35 -16.38 27.00
CA GLU A 93 -8.81 -16.19 27.14
C GLU A 93 -9.22 -15.09 28.18
N TYR A 94 -8.26 -14.51 28.88
CA TYR A 94 -8.48 -13.40 29.80
C TYR A 94 -8.05 -12.06 29.18
N GLY A 95 -7.40 -12.07 28.01
CA GLY A 95 -6.89 -10.86 27.37
C GLY A 95 -5.70 -10.23 28.11
N GLN A 96 -4.93 -11.04 28.87
CA GLN A 96 -3.81 -10.54 29.65
C GLN A 96 -2.53 -10.37 28.81
N PHE A 97 -2.25 -11.30 27.91
CA PHE A 97 -1.08 -11.27 27.05
C PHE A 97 -1.48 -11.34 25.59
N ILE A 98 -1.14 -10.32 24.83
CA ILE A 98 -1.43 -10.24 23.39
C ILE A 98 -0.09 -10.31 22.65
N ILE A 99 0.12 -11.41 21.90
CA ILE A 99 1.39 -11.73 21.26
C ILE A 99 1.27 -11.45 19.76
N SER A 100 2.11 -10.56 19.22
CA SER A 100 2.32 -10.42 17.78
C SER A 100 3.09 -11.62 17.27
N LEU A 101 2.38 -12.57 16.60
CA LEU A 101 2.96 -13.85 16.20
C LEU A 101 3.53 -13.84 14.78
N LEU A 102 2.80 -13.31 13.79
CA LEU A 102 3.20 -13.26 12.39
C LEU A 102 2.90 -11.90 11.77
N SER A 103 3.74 -11.50 10.80
CA SER A 103 3.57 -10.31 9.97
C SER A 103 3.48 -9.01 10.78
N GLY A 104 4.42 -8.83 11.73
CA GLY A 104 4.44 -7.73 12.71
C GLY A 104 4.39 -6.34 12.08
N HIS A 105 5.28 -6.03 11.10
CA HIS A 105 5.38 -4.72 10.46
C HIS A 105 4.37 -4.56 9.31
N VAL A 106 4.72 -5.02 8.11
CA VAL A 106 3.91 -4.81 6.89
C VAL A 106 2.50 -5.39 7.02
N GLY A 107 2.36 -6.55 7.68
CA GLY A 107 1.06 -7.16 7.98
C GLY A 107 0.26 -6.40 9.03
N GLY A 108 0.92 -5.62 9.90
CA GLY A 108 0.29 -4.79 10.94
C GLY A 108 -0.02 -5.53 12.24
N ALA A 109 0.57 -6.72 12.48
CA ALA A 109 0.29 -7.45 13.72
C ALA A 109 0.78 -6.71 14.97
N ASN A 110 1.88 -5.93 14.90
CA ASN A 110 2.36 -5.15 16.05
C ASN A 110 1.36 -4.07 16.44
N GLU A 111 0.91 -3.25 15.47
CA GLU A 111 -0.09 -2.20 15.70
C GLU A 111 -1.40 -2.76 16.24
N LEU A 112 -1.91 -3.84 15.64
CA LEU A 112 -3.13 -4.50 16.12
C LEU A 112 -2.95 -5.07 17.53
N THR A 113 -1.76 -5.60 17.87
CA THR A 113 -1.43 -6.09 19.21
C THR A 113 -1.53 -4.99 20.25
N GLU A 114 -0.99 -3.79 19.97
CA GLU A 114 -1.08 -2.63 20.85
C GLU A 114 -2.54 -2.18 21.03
N GLN A 115 -3.31 -2.07 19.94
CA GLN A 115 -4.73 -1.71 20.00
C GLN A 115 -5.55 -2.70 20.86
N ILE A 116 -5.35 -4.00 20.69
CA ILE A 116 -6.06 -5.01 21.48
C ILE A 116 -5.62 -4.96 22.93
N ALA A 117 -4.33 -4.76 23.23
CA ALA A 117 -3.84 -4.60 24.58
C ALA A 117 -4.46 -3.38 25.29
N GLU A 118 -4.60 -2.26 24.59
CA GLU A 118 -5.31 -1.07 25.10
C GLU A 118 -6.78 -1.38 25.43
N PHE A 119 -7.49 -2.10 24.54
CA PHE A 119 -8.90 -2.44 24.76
C PHE A 119 -9.12 -3.42 25.93
N THR A 120 -8.19 -4.36 26.13
CA THR A 120 -8.32 -5.37 27.20
C THR A 120 -7.68 -4.95 28.51
N GLY A 121 -6.82 -3.93 28.51
CA GLY A 121 -5.93 -3.59 29.62
C GLY A 121 -4.80 -4.60 29.79
N GLY A 122 -4.54 -5.42 28.79
CA GLY A 122 -3.49 -6.45 28.79
C GLY A 122 -2.12 -5.92 28.40
N VAL A 123 -1.17 -6.84 28.26
CA VAL A 123 0.21 -6.56 27.89
C VAL A 123 0.45 -6.94 26.43
N SER A 124 0.90 -5.99 25.63
CA SER A 124 1.38 -6.24 24.26
C SER A 124 2.76 -6.91 24.32
N VAL A 125 2.91 -8.05 23.63
CA VAL A 125 4.17 -8.79 23.53
C VAL A 125 4.67 -8.71 22.10
N ILE A 126 5.57 -7.76 21.84
CA ILE A 126 6.20 -7.50 20.56
C ILE A 126 7.70 -7.80 20.70
N THR A 127 8.24 -8.65 19.80
CA THR A 127 9.62 -9.12 19.86
C THR A 127 10.46 -8.73 18.64
N THR A 128 9.92 -7.88 17.79
CA THR A 128 10.59 -7.42 16.58
C THR A 128 11.78 -6.53 16.94
N ALA A 129 12.94 -6.76 16.33
CA ALA A 129 14.19 -6.10 16.73
C ALA A 129 14.13 -4.56 16.63
N THR A 130 13.45 -4.02 15.61
CA THR A 130 13.28 -2.56 15.44
C THR A 130 12.42 -1.96 16.55
N ASP A 131 11.34 -2.64 16.94
CA ASP A 131 10.47 -2.18 18.04
C ASP A 131 11.20 -2.27 19.38
N CYS A 132 11.91 -3.38 19.63
CA CYS A 132 12.74 -3.53 20.85
C CYS A 132 13.86 -2.50 20.93
N SER A 133 14.40 -2.05 19.79
CA SER A 133 15.46 -1.02 19.73
C SER A 133 14.91 0.40 19.64
N ASN A 134 13.59 0.58 19.65
CA ASN A 134 12.91 1.87 19.52
C ASN A 134 13.36 2.66 18.26
N VAL A 135 13.49 1.98 17.13
CA VAL A 135 13.84 2.58 15.83
C VAL A 135 12.75 2.33 14.80
N ALA A 136 12.67 3.22 13.83
CA ALA A 136 11.76 3.05 12.70
C ALA A 136 12.12 1.83 11.85
N ALA A 137 11.12 1.28 11.17
CA ALA A 137 11.30 0.22 10.18
C ALA A 137 11.05 0.77 8.77
N ILE A 138 12.02 0.62 7.86
CA ILE A 138 11.92 1.19 6.51
C ILE A 138 10.77 0.59 5.68
N ASP A 139 10.38 -0.64 5.95
CA ASP A 139 9.22 -1.29 5.34
C ASP A 139 7.89 -0.64 5.78
N ASN A 140 7.78 -0.19 7.04
CA ASN A 140 6.62 0.57 7.51
C ASN A 140 6.55 1.93 6.82
N ILE A 141 7.68 2.66 6.75
CA ILE A 141 7.75 3.94 6.04
C ILE A 141 7.33 3.76 4.57
N ALA A 142 7.88 2.74 3.88
CA ALA A 142 7.54 2.46 2.49
C ALA A 142 6.05 2.17 2.30
N LYS A 143 5.42 1.43 3.22
CA LYS A 143 3.98 1.12 3.21
C LYS A 143 3.15 2.39 3.45
N GLU A 144 3.48 3.17 4.46
CA GLU A 144 2.76 4.39 4.86
C GLU A 144 2.68 5.42 3.74
N ILE A 145 3.77 5.59 2.98
CA ILE A 145 3.80 6.50 1.83
C ILE A 145 3.44 5.83 0.50
N ASN A 146 2.93 4.60 0.51
CA ASN A 146 2.69 3.79 -0.70
C ASN A 146 3.91 3.81 -1.65
N GLY A 147 5.12 3.64 -1.08
CA GLY A 147 6.38 3.86 -1.77
C GLY A 147 6.94 2.62 -2.45
N TYR A 148 7.55 2.81 -3.62
CA TYR A 148 8.36 1.80 -4.27
C TYR A 148 9.79 1.83 -3.72
N LEU A 149 10.27 0.71 -3.18
CA LEU A 149 11.64 0.52 -2.72
C LEU A 149 12.30 -0.58 -3.56
N PRO A 150 13.44 -0.29 -4.24
CA PRO A 150 14.16 -1.30 -5.02
C PRO A 150 14.56 -2.51 -4.16
N GLU A 151 14.49 -3.71 -4.73
CA GLU A 151 14.87 -4.96 -4.04
C GLU A 151 14.28 -5.05 -2.62
N PHE A 152 13.00 -4.84 -2.50
CA PHE A 152 12.28 -4.58 -1.23
C PHE A 152 12.76 -5.46 -0.06
N LYS A 153 12.79 -6.81 -0.24
CA LYS A 153 13.19 -7.76 0.82
C LYS A 153 14.63 -7.57 1.29
N THR A 154 15.56 -7.42 0.35
CA THR A 154 16.98 -7.28 0.63
C THR A 154 17.28 -5.95 1.27
N THR A 155 16.72 -4.89 0.71
CA THR A 155 16.88 -3.50 1.18
C THR A 155 16.29 -3.33 2.58
N THR A 156 15.04 -3.75 2.81
CA THR A 156 14.40 -3.63 4.13
C THR A 156 15.15 -4.41 5.20
N LYS A 157 15.54 -5.65 4.91
CA LYS A 157 16.35 -6.45 5.84
C LYS A 157 17.65 -5.73 6.21
N ARG A 158 18.39 -5.23 5.20
CA ARG A 158 19.68 -4.54 5.40
C ARG A 158 19.52 -3.30 6.27
N ILE A 159 18.58 -2.43 5.93
CA ILE A 159 18.38 -1.15 6.62
C ILE A 159 17.89 -1.37 8.05
N ASN A 160 16.89 -2.23 8.27
CA ASN A 160 16.37 -2.52 9.59
C ASN A 160 17.42 -3.16 10.53
N VAL A 161 18.29 -4.03 9.98
CA VAL A 161 19.42 -4.59 10.77
C VAL A 161 20.40 -3.52 11.20
N LEU A 162 20.74 -2.56 10.31
CA LEU A 162 21.64 -1.45 10.63
C LEU A 162 21.04 -0.57 11.73
N LEU A 163 19.77 -0.16 11.57
CA LEU A 163 19.07 0.67 12.56
C LEU A 163 18.97 -0.02 13.93
N ALA A 164 18.54 -1.29 13.94
CA ALA A 164 18.43 -2.06 15.19
C ALA A 164 19.80 -2.27 15.89
N ALA A 165 20.91 -2.28 15.12
CA ALA A 165 22.26 -2.36 15.65
C ALA A 165 22.84 -0.99 16.05
N GLY A 166 22.06 0.09 16.01
CA GLY A 166 22.52 1.45 16.32
C GLY A 166 23.54 2.01 15.34
N LYS A 167 23.58 1.47 14.10
CA LYS A 167 24.46 2.00 13.04
C LYS A 167 23.82 3.20 12.38
N GLU A 168 24.63 4.19 11.99
CA GLU A 168 24.13 5.37 11.28
C GLU A 168 23.60 5.00 9.90
N VAL A 169 22.34 5.38 9.66
CA VAL A 169 21.67 5.33 8.35
C VAL A 169 21.08 6.70 8.09
N SER A 170 21.44 7.31 6.96
CA SER A 170 20.96 8.63 6.62
C SER A 170 19.54 8.58 6.05
N LEU A 171 18.70 9.54 6.42
CA LEU A 171 17.39 9.77 5.81
C LEU A 171 17.33 11.19 5.23
N ARG A 172 16.96 11.29 3.97
CA ARG A 172 16.68 12.56 3.30
C ARG A 172 15.33 12.52 2.62
N VAL A 173 14.59 13.61 2.73
CA VAL A 173 13.23 13.72 2.18
C VAL A 173 13.16 15.03 1.37
N ASP A 174 12.68 14.95 0.12
CA ASP A 174 12.55 16.14 -0.74
C ASP A 174 11.39 17.04 -0.30
N GLU A 175 10.26 16.45 0.02
CA GLU A 175 9.08 17.18 0.49
C GLU A 175 8.73 16.70 1.90
N PRO A 176 8.35 17.60 2.83
CA PRO A 176 7.98 17.21 4.19
C PRO A 176 6.94 16.09 4.20
N LEU A 177 7.23 15.05 4.93
CA LEU A 177 6.34 13.89 5.14
C LEU A 177 6.24 13.63 6.64
N ASP A 178 5.03 13.30 7.07
CA ASP A 178 4.78 12.83 8.44
C ASP A 178 5.06 11.32 8.47
N ILE A 179 6.25 10.94 8.89
CA ILE A 179 6.75 9.55 8.93
C ILE A 179 7.61 9.34 10.17
N ASP A 180 7.67 8.11 10.63
CA ASP A 180 8.57 7.73 11.72
C ASP A 180 10.03 7.77 11.27
N THR A 181 10.84 8.63 11.89
CA THR A 181 12.27 8.81 11.55
C THR A 181 13.21 8.34 12.65
N ARG A 182 12.70 7.67 13.69
CA ARG A 182 13.52 7.20 14.82
C ARG A 182 14.67 6.31 14.35
N GLY A 183 15.88 6.56 14.84
CA GLY A 183 17.08 5.82 14.48
C GLY A 183 17.80 6.30 13.22
N PHE A 184 17.16 7.08 12.37
CA PHE A 184 17.82 7.71 11.22
C PHE A 184 18.56 8.97 11.62
N THR A 185 19.58 9.32 10.84
CA THR A 185 20.34 10.58 10.98
C THR A 185 20.14 11.47 9.75
N ASN A 186 20.22 12.79 9.95
CA ASN A 186 20.24 13.79 8.86
C ASN A 186 21.65 14.08 8.33
N LYS A 187 22.69 13.48 8.90
CA LYS A 187 24.05 13.55 8.39
C LYS A 187 24.15 12.83 7.04
N GLU A 188 25.07 13.26 6.18
CA GLU A 188 25.32 12.58 4.91
C GLU A 188 26.26 11.37 5.12
N VAL A 189 25.67 10.19 5.41
CA VAL A 189 26.39 8.93 5.64
C VAL A 189 25.82 7.81 4.78
N SER A 190 26.61 6.77 4.54
CA SER A 190 26.18 5.56 3.81
C SER A 190 25.68 4.48 4.79
N PRO A 191 24.58 3.79 4.45
CA PRO A 191 23.68 4.06 3.31
C PRO A 191 22.76 5.25 3.61
N GLN A 192 22.35 5.95 2.53
CA GLN A 192 21.35 7.01 2.60
C GLN A 192 20.03 6.53 1.98
N ILE A 193 18.96 6.57 2.72
CA ILE A 193 17.60 6.48 2.18
C ILE A 193 17.19 7.88 1.73
N TYR A 194 16.80 8.00 0.46
CA TYR A 194 16.33 9.26 -0.10
C TYR A 194 14.89 9.13 -0.60
N ILE A 195 13.96 9.75 0.10
CA ILE A 195 12.55 9.75 -0.26
C ILE A 195 12.31 10.87 -1.25
N SER A 196 12.03 10.51 -2.50
CA SER A 196 11.87 11.45 -3.60
C SER A 196 11.07 10.87 -4.75
N THR A 197 10.24 11.68 -5.38
CA THR A 197 9.53 11.37 -6.63
C THR A 197 10.32 11.75 -7.88
N LYS A 198 11.50 12.37 -7.74
CA LYS A 198 12.30 12.87 -8.86
C LYS A 198 12.98 11.73 -9.62
N ASN A 199 13.03 11.88 -10.95
CA ASN A 199 13.76 10.97 -11.83
C ASN A 199 15.29 11.18 -11.72
N ASN A 200 15.69 12.44 -11.68
CA ASN A 200 17.11 12.82 -11.56
C ASN A 200 17.38 13.39 -10.16
N LEU A 201 18.23 12.68 -9.42
CA LEU A 201 18.65 13.11 -8.08
C LEU A 201 20.00 13.82 -8.13
N PRO A 202 20.28 14.77 -7.20
CA PRO A 202 21.61 15.37 -7.07
C PRO A 202 22.69 14.30 -6.84
N THR A 203 23.87 14.48 -7.41
CA THR A 203 25.01 13.62 -7.18
C THR A 203 25.47 13.71 -5.72
N THR A 204 25.87 12.59 -5.13
CA THR A 204 26.39 12.51 -3.76
C THR A 204 27.54 11.53 -3.67
N GLY A 205 28.40 11.68 -2.68
CA GLY A 205 29.51 10.75 -2.38
C GLY A 205 29.11 9.51 -1.59
N VAL A 206 27.81 9.38 -1.18
CA VAL A 206 27.32 8.28 -0.37
C VAL A 206 26.48 7.30 -1.21
N GLU A 207 26.44 6.04 -0.81
CA GLU A 207 25.50 5.07 -1.38
C GLU A 207 24.08 5.52 -1.10
N ARG A 208 23.29 5.72 -2.16
CA ARG A 208 21.90 6.17 -2.06
C ARG A 208 20.93 5.11 -2.53
N ILE A 209 19.89 4.92 -1.73
CA ILE A 209 18.73 4.07 -2.04
C ILE A 209 17.52 4.97 -2.11
N GLN A 210 16.91 5.08 -3.29
CA GLN A 210 15.72 5.89 -3.47
C GLN A 210 14.47 5.12 -3.07
N LEU A 211 13.70 5.68 -2.14
CA LEU A 211 12.34 5.26 -1.84
C LEU A 211 11.38 6.25 -2.54
N ILE A 212 10.56 5.74 -3.45
CA ILE A 212 9.78 6.55 -4.38
C ILE A 212 8.30 6.51 -3.99
N PRO A 213 7.74 7.57 -3.39
CA PRO A 213 6.32 7.66 -3.08
C PRO A 213 5.48 7.64 -4.36
N LYS A 214 4.39 6.88 -4.39
CA LYS A 214 3.41 6.91 -5.47
C LYS A 214 2.41 8.03 -5.21
N GLN A 215 2.65 9.18 -5.80
CA GLN A 215 1.89 10.41 -5.52
C GLN A 215 1.22 11.01 -6.75
N PHE A 216 1.41 10.42 -7.94
CA PHE A 216 0.92 11.01 -9.17
C PHE A 216 -0.04 10.11 -9.92
N VAL A 217 -0.92 10.74 -10.67
CA VAL A 217 -1.72 10.12 -11.71
C VAL A 217 -1.21 10.58 -13.08
N LEU A 218 -1.28 9.69 -14.06
CA LEU A 218 -0.88 9.96 -15.43
C LEU A 218 -2.12 10.00 -16.33
N GLY A 219 -2.46 11.16 -16.86
CA GLY A 219 -3.46 11.27 -17.93
C GLY A 219 -2.83 10.95 -19.28
N VAL A 220 -3.45 10.06 -20.04
CA VAL A 220 -2.91 9.56 -21.32
C VAL A 220 -3.91 9.74 -22.45
N GLY A 221 -3.44 10.31 -23.57
CA GLY A 221 -4.11 10.29 -24.86
C GLY A 221 -3.16 9.77 -25.93
N CYS A 222 -3.65 8.96 -26.89
CA CYS A 222 -2.82 8.49 -28.00
C CYS A 222 -3.64 8.22 -29.26
N LYS A 223 -2.99 8.16 -30.42
CA LYS A 223 -3.58 7.63 -31.66
C LYS A 223 -3.93 6.15 -31.47
N LYS A 224 -4.97 5.70 -32.18
CA LYS A 224 -5.37 4.28 -32.16
C LYS A 224 -4.27 3.40 -32.76
N GLY A 225 -3.94 2.31 -32.06
CA GLY A 225 -2.96 1.32 -32.53
C GLY A 225 -1.53 1.83 -32.53
N ILE A 226 -1.18 2.74 -31.62
CA ILE A 226 0.21 3.21 -31.46
C ILE A 226 1.12 2.07 -31.03
N SER A 227 2.38 2.05 -31.52
CA SER A 227 3.32 0.99 -31.12
C SER A 227 3.80 1.12 -29.68
N LEU A 228 4.17 -0.03 -29.08
CA LEU A 228 4.67 -0.09 -27.69
C LEU A 228 5.95 0.73 -27.52
N ASP A 229 6.84 0.70 -28.49
CA ASP A 229 8.11 1.45 -28.42
C ASP A 229 7.90 2.96 -28.44
N ILE A 230 6.90 3.44 -29.21
CA ILE A 230 6.59 4.87 -29.26
C ILE A 230 6.05 5.36 -27.93
N ILE A 231 5.13 4.63 -27.30
CA ILE A 231 4.58 5.07 -26.00
C ILE A 231 5.63 4.98 -24.90
N ASP A 232 6.49 3.95 -24.90
CA ASP A 232 7.58 3.80 -23.93
C ASP A 232 8.60 4.93 -24.05
N THR A 233 9.01 5.26 -25.28
CA THR A 233 9.95 6.36 -25.54
C THR A 233 9.35 7.69 -25.12
N ALA A 234 8.13 7.99 -25.55
CA ALA A 234 7.43 9.23 -25.19
C ALA A 234 7.23 9.36 -23.66
N PHE A 235 6.92 8.25 -22.97
CA PHE A 235 6.79 8.26 -21.50
C PHE A 235 8.12 8.50 -20.80
N THR A 236 9.21 7.92 -21.31
CA THR A 236 10.56 8.18 -20.78
C THR A 236 10.92 9.66 -20.92
N HIS A 237 10.74 10.26 -22.11
CA HIS A 237 11.00 11.68 -22.35
C HIS A 237 10.11 12.59 -21.48
N PHE A 238 8.83 12.24 -21.30
CA PHE A 238 7.94 12.95 -20.39
C PHE A 238 8.47 12.93 -18.95
N CYS A 239 8.86 11.74 -18.45
CA CYS A 239 9.41 11.60 -17.09
C CYS A 239 10.73 12.37 -16.91
N GLU A 240 11.59 12.42 -17.93
CA GLU A 240 12.84 13.21 -17.92
C GLU A 240 12.55 14.71 -17.92
N GLN A 241 11.67 15.18 -18.80
CA GLN A 241 11.29 16.59 -18.92
C GLN A 241 10.68 17.12 -17.63
N GLU A 242 9.75 16.40 -17.03
CA GLU A 242 9.05 16.82 -15.80
C GLU A 242 9.83 16.44 -14.54
N ASN A 243 10.96 15.74 -14.66
CA ASN A 243 11.76 15.17 -13.57
C ASN A 243 10.92 14.35 -12.60
N ILE A 244 10.01 13.52 -13.11
CA ILE A 244 9.15 12.60 -12.35
C ILE A 244 9.63 11.17 -12.59
N HIS A 245 9.92 10.44 -11.52
CA HIS A 245 10.31 9.03 -11.65
C HIS A 245 9.11 8.17 -12.10
N PRO A 246 9.25 7.25 -13.08
CA PRO A 246 8.15 6.42 -13.57
C PRO A 246 7.39 5.65 -12.48
N ARG A 247 8.08 5.21 -11.43
CA ARG A 247 7.47 4.53 -10.27
C ARG A 247 6.68 5.45 -9.33
N ALA A 248 6.72 6.77 -9.54
CA ALA A 248 5.95 7.73 -8.74
C ALA A 248 4.48 7.84 -9.17
N PHE A 249 4.11 7.22 -10.29
CA PHE A 249 2.73 7.13 -10.73
C PHE A 249 2.01 5.95 -10.07
N GLN A 250 0.83 6.20 -9.53
CA GLN A 250 -0.07 5.22 -8.93
C GLN A 250 -1.11 4.71 -9.94
N GLU A 251 -1.65 5.62 -10.76
CA GLU A 251 -2.76 5.38 -11.66
C GLU A 251 -2.50 5.99 -13.04
N ILE A 252 -2.99 5.31 -14.08
CA ILE A 252 -3.10 5.83 -15.44
C ILE A 252 -4.57 6.08 -15.72
N HIS A 253 -4.91 7.27 -16.21
CA HIS A 253 -6.26 7.67 -16.56
C HIS A 253 -6.38 7.98 -18.05
N SER A 254 -7.47 7.52 -18.70
CA SER A 254 -7.77 7.83 -20.09
C SER A 254 -9.29 7.78 -20.34
N ILE A 255 -9.69 8.05 -21.57
CA ILE A 255 -11.08 7.92 -22.02
C ILE A 255 -11.45 6.46 -22.26
N THR A 256 -12.72 6.06 -22.01
CA THR A 256 -13.25 4.70 -22.21
C THR A 256 -12.95 4.10 -23.59
N LEU A 257 -12.89 4.94 -24.64
CA LEU A 257 -12.50 4.50 -25.99
C LEU A 257 -11.09 3.90 -26.04
N LYS A 258 -10.26 4.11 -25.02
CA LYS A 258 -8.90 3.60 -24.90
C LYS A 258 -8.76 2.41 -23.95
N ALA A 259 -9.85 1.87 -23.43
CA ALA A 259 -9.82 0.73 -22.49
C ALA A 259 -9.08 -0.50 -23.05
N GLY A 260 -9.16 -0.74 -24.36
CA GLY A 260 -8.46 -1.85 -25.04
C GLY A 260 -7.19 -1.44 -25.81
N GLU A 261 -6.63 -0.24 -25.59
CA GLU A 261 -5.42 0.22 -26.30
C GLU A 261 -4.17 -0.51 -25.78
N ALA A 262 -3.62 -1.39 -26.61
CA ALA A 262 -2.50 -2.28 -26.22
C ALA A 262 -1.30 -1.53 -25.66
N ALA A 263 -0.98 -0.34 -26.19
CA ALA A 263 0.14 0.46 -25.74
C ALA A 263 -0.05 1.00 -24.31
N ILE A 264 -1.27 1.45 -23.94
CA ILE A 264 -1.55 1.92 -22.58
C ILE A 264 -1.56 0.74 -21.60
N LEU A 265 -2.16 -0.38 -21.97
CA LEU A 265 -2.16 -1.61 -21.16
C LEU A 265 -0.72 -2.13 -20.92
N HIS A 266 0.14 -2.06 -21.95
CA HIS A 266 1.56 -2.38 -21.83
C HIS A 266 2.27 -1.47 -20.83
N LEU A 267 2.08 -0.15 -20.94
CA LEU A 267 2.68 0.84 -20.04
C LEU A 267 2.26 0.59 -18.58
N ALA A 268 0.97 0.37 -18.36
CA ALA A 268 0.39 0.04 -17.05
C ALA A 268 1.04 -1.22 -16.44
N LYS A 269 1.12 -2.29 -17.23
CA LYS A 269 1.73 -3.57 -16.81
C LYS A 269 3.23 -3.43 -16.52
N LYS A 270 3.98 -2.75 -17.39
CA LYS A 270 5.44 -2.56 -17.26
C LYS A 270 5.82 -1.87 -15.97
N TRP A 271 5.07 -0.86 -15.57
CA TRP A 271 5.36 -0.05 -14.39
C TRP A 271 4.57 -0.46 -13.14
N GLY A 272 3.63 -1.41 -13.26
CA GLY A 272 2.75 -1.84 -12.17
C GLY A 272 1.84 -0.71 -11.70
N ILE A 273 1.20 -0.02 -12.66
CA ILE A 273 0.30 1.12 -12.46
C ILE A 273 -1.12 0.67 -12.80
N GLU A 274 -2.12 1.04 -12.01
CA GLU A 274 -3.51 0.75 -12.29
C GLU A 274 -4.01 1.58 -13.49
N PHE A 275 -4.84 0.99 -14.37
CA PHE A 275 -5.40 1.69 -15.51
C PHE A 275 -6.91 1.90 -15.34
N ILE A 276 -7.32 3.15 -15.27
CA ILE A 276 -8.69 3.60 -15.04
C ILE A 276 -9.17 4.38 -16.27
N VAL A 277 -10.43 4.13 -16.69
CA VAL A 277 -11.02 4.82 -17.83
C VAL A 277 -12.29 5.57 -17.44
N HIS A 278 -12.50 6.73 -18.05
CA HIS A 278 -13.62 7.63 -17.83
C HIS A 278 -14.48 7.78 -19.07
N PRO A 279 -15.80 7.87 -18.94
CA PRO A 279 -16.66 8.21 -20.07
C PRO A 279 -16.38 9.65 -20.56
N ALA A 280 -16.70 9.90 -21.85
CA ALA A 280 -16.44 11.21 -22.47
C ALA A 280 -17.16 12.35 -21.74
N GLU A 281 -18.36 12.12 -21.26
CA GLU A 281 -19.20 13.07 -20.53
C GLU A 281 -18.51 13.54 -19.23
N GLU A 282 -17.85 12.63 -18.53
CA GLU A 282 -17.11 12.96 -17.31
C GLU A 282 -15.90 13.85 -17.62
N LEU A 283 -15.13 13.51 -18.66
CA LEU A 283 -13.97 14.30 -19.07
C LEU A 283 -14.38 15.69 -19.59
N GLN A 284 -15.58 15.83 -20.17
CA GLN A 284 -16.10 17.13 -20.64
C GLN A 284 -16.32 18.11 -19.49
N THR A 285 -16.66 17.64 -18.29
CA THR A 285 -16.92 18.53 -17.13
C THR A 285 -15.73 19.41 -16.78
N VAL A 286 -14.50 18.95 -17.12
CA VAL A 286 -13.25 19.66 -16.83
C VAL A 286 -12.52 20.15 -18.10
N ALA A 287 -12.98 19.71 -19.28
CA ALA A 287 -12.26 19.97 -20.54
C ALA A 287 -12.11 21.46 -20.89
N GLU A 288 -13.05 22.31 -20.46
CA GLU A 288 -13.03 23.75 -20.70
C GLU A 288 -11.89 24.47 -19.97
N LYS A 289 -11.32 23.85 -18.92
CA LYS A 289 -10.16 24.39 -18.20
C LYS A 289 -8.88 24.34 -19.04
N TYR A 290 -8.85 23.57 -20.14
CA TYR A 290 -7.63 23.25 -20.88
C TYR A 290 -7.70 23.63 -22.35
N PRO A 291 -6.54 23.96 -22.98
CA PRO A 291 -6.48 24.26 -24.41
C PRO A 291 -7.03 23.09 -25.24
N THR A 292 -7.93 23.41 -26.18
CA THR A 292 -8.63 22.44 -27.03
C THR A 292 -7.81 22.09 -28.26
N SER A 293 -7.71 20.79 -28.61
CA SER A 293 -7.22 20.34 -29.90
C SER A 293 -8.41 20.15 -30.84
N ALA A 294 -8.50 20.94 -31.92
CA ALA A 294 -9.59 20.85 -32.87
C ALA A 294 -9.76 19.45 -33.51
N PHE A 295 -8.67 18.68 -33.60
CA PHE A 295 -8.70 17.30 -34.10
C PHE A 295 -9.34 16.33 -33.11
N VAL A 296 -8.99 16.45 -31.82
CA VAL A 296 -9.48 15.58 -30.76
C VAL A 296 -10.95 15.87 -30.46
N GLN A 297 -11.36 17.14 -30.51
CA GLN A 297 -12.75 17.56 -30.33
C GLN A 297 -13.70 16.97 -31.38
N LYS A 298 -13.24 16.87 -32.67
CA LYS A 298 -14.03 16.23 -33.74
C LYS A 298 -14.18 14.71 -33.58
N THR A 299 -13.22 14.04 -32.94
CA THR A 299 -13.16 12.57 -32.90
C THR A 299 -13.77 12.00 -31.61
N VAL A 300 -13.59 12.66 -30.47
CA VAL A 300 -13.99 12.12 -29.14
C VAL A 300 -14.79 13.11 -28.29
N GLN A 301 -15.17 14.26 -28.87
CA GLN A 301 -15.92 15.34 -28.21
C GLN A 301 -15.27 15.92 -26.94
N VAL A 302 -14.04 15.53 -26.61
CA VAL A 302 -13.26 16.02 -25.49
C VAL A 302 -12.04 16.76 -26.04
N GLY A 303 -11.89 18.04 -25.73
CA GLY A 303 -10.83 18.90 -26.30
C GLY A 303 -9.39 18.47 -25.98
N ASN A 304 -9.16 17.79 -24.84
CA ASN A 304 -7.86 17.33 -24.40
C ASN A 304 -7.97 16.13 -23.44
N VAL A 305 -7.78 14.92 -23.96
CA VAL A 305 -7.93 13.69 -23.16
C VAL A 305 -6.90 13.60 -22.03
N ALA A 306 -5.61 13.88 -22.30
CA ALA A 306 -4.57 13.71 -21.31
C ALA A 306 -4.74 14.64 -20.08
N LEU A 307 -4.94 15.96 -20.33
CA LEU A 307 -5.14 16.91 -19.23
C LEU A 307 -6.45 16.68 -18.48
N SER A 308 -7.57 16.43 -19.22
CA SER A 308 -8.86 16.13 -18.56
C SER A 308 -8.80 14.85 -17.72
N SER A 309 -8.13 13.80 -18.20
CA SER A 309 -7.95 12.55 -17.44
C SER A 309 -7.06 12.75 -16.21
N ALA A 310 -5.99 13.55 -16.32
CA ALA A 310 -5.16 13.89 -15.16
C ALA A 310 -5.92 14.75 -14.14
N ASP A 311 -6.79 15.66 -14.60
CA ASP A 311 -7.63 16.50 -13.73
C ASP A 311 -8.62 15.66 -12.92
N ILE A 312 -9.36 14.77 -13.59
CA ILE A 312 -10.29 13.87 -12.89
C ILE A 312 -9.55 12.98 -11.90
N GLY A 313 -8.47 12.31 -12.32
CA GLY A 313 -7.71 11.40 -11.47
C GLY A 313 -7.04 12.08 -10.26
N SER A 314 -6.72 13.37 -10.35
CA SER A 314 -6.08 14.15 -9.28
C SER A 314 -7.02 15.08 -8.52
N ASN A 315 -8.34 15.01 -8.77
CA ASN A 315 -9.33 15.93 -8.22
C ASN A 315 -8.98 17.42 -8.47
N GLY A 316 -8.58 17.74 -9.71
CA GLY A 316 -8.27 19.11 -10.15
C GLY A 316 -6.82 19.56 -9.92
N ASN A 317 -5.96 18.72 -9.37
CA ASN A 317 -4.57 19.09 -9.05
C ASN A 317 -3.59 18.67 -10.16
N VAL A 318 -3.78 19.17 -11.38
CA VAL A 318 -2.86 18.96 -12.52
C VAL A 318 -1.59 19.79 -12.32
N ILE A 319 -0.42 19.14 -12.40
CA ILE A 319 0.88 19.75 -12.08
C ILE A 319 1.79 19.96 -13.28
N THR A 320 1.44 19.40 -14.46
CA THR A 320 2.24 19.58 -15.68
C THR A 320 1.40 20.20 -16.80
N SER A 321 2.09 20.80 -17.75
CA SER A 321 1.49 21.10 -19.05
C SER A 321 1.26 19.83 -19.86
N ARG A 322 0.54 19.94 -20.99
CA ARG A 322 0.37 18.83 -21.93
C ARG A 322 1.70 18.55 -22.63
N PHE A 323 2.25 17.37 -22.40
CA PHE A 323 3.31 16.79 -23.22
C PHE A 323 2.71 16.16 -24.49
N ALA A 324 3.38 16.28 -25.64
CA ALA A 324 2.92 15.67 -26.88
C ALA A 324 4.11 15.24 -27.75
N GLU A 325 4.18 13.95 -28.07
CA GLU A 325 5.22 13.40 -28.92
C GLU A 325 4.70 12.20 -29.72
N ASN A 326 5.01 12.15 -31.00
CA ASN A 326 4.74 11.03 -31.93
C ASN A 326 3.30 10.45 -31.86
N GLY A 327 2.31 11.30 -31.57
CA GLY A 327 0.90 10.89 -31.48
C GLY A 327 0.47 10.35 -30.11
N VAL A 328 1.31 10.51 -29.10
CA VAL A 328 0.99 10.30 -27.67
C VAL A 328 0.93 11.64 -26.96
N THR A 329 0.08 11.76 -25.97
CA THR A 329 0.00 12.91 -25.09
C THR A 329 -0.04 12.44 -23.64
N PHE A 330 0.71 13.13 -22.77
CA PHE A 330 0.71 12.90 -21.33
C PHE A 330 0.45 14.21 -20.56
N ALA A 331 -0.08 14.05 -19.36
CA ALA A 331 -0.13 15.07 -18.32
C ALA A 331 -0.09 14.38 -16.95
N ALA A 332 0.50 15.02 -15.96
CA ALA A 332 0.51 14.52 -14.59
C ALA A 332 -0.36 15.36 -13.67
N GLY A 333 -1.07 14.68 -12.77
CA GLY A 333 -1.73 15.27 -11.62
C GLY A 333 -1.16 14.74 -10.33
N LYS A 334 -1.14 15.53 -9.25
CA LYS A 334 -0.68 15.09 -7.92
C LYS A 334 -1.89 14.67 -7.09
N LEU A 335 -1.86 13.44 -6.56
CA LEU A 335 -2.86 12.95 -5.63
C LEU A 335 -2.83 13.82 -4.37
N THR A 336 -3.95 14.40 -4.02
CA THR A 336 -4.14 14.99 -2.70
C THR A 336 -4.28 13.84 -1.73
N LYS A 337 -3.48 13.80 -0.65
CA LYS A 337 -3.82 12.95 0.50
C LYS A 337 -5.23 13.39 0.92
N ASN A 338 -6.24 12.59 0.59
CA ASN A 338 -7.51 12.73 1.26
C ASN A 338 -7.19 12.47 2.73
N ASN A 339 -7.26 13.52 3.56
CA ASN A 339 -7.65 13.31 4.93
C ASN A 339 -8.92 12.48 4.81
N GLU A 340 -8.86 11.21 5.24
CA GLU A 340 -10.04 10.38 5.37
C GLU A 340 -11.01 11.16 6.27
N VAL A 341 -11.85 11.94 5.62
CA VAL A 341 -13.02 12.50 6.26
C VAL A 341 -13.92 11.29 6.48
N ALA A 342 -14.04 10.96 7.73
CA ALA A 342 -14.99 10.02 8.28
C ALA A 342 -16.26 9.86 7.41
N LYS A 343 -16.54 8.63 7.02
CA LYS A 343 -17.91 8.14 6.87
C LYS A 343 -18.11 6.91 7.73
#